data_c0ab43b3142e28c13b3ad9247193b5ae
#
_entry.id   c0ab43b3142e28c13b3ad9247193b5ae
#
_cell.length_a   1.000
_cell.length_b   1.000
_cell.length_c   1.000
_cell.angle_alpha   90.00
_cell.angle_beta   90.00
_cell.angle_gamma   90.00
#
_symmetry.space_group_name_H-M   'P 1'
#
loop_
_entity.id
_entity.type
_entity.pdbx_description
1 polymer ?
#
loop_
_entity_poly.entity_id
_entity_poly.type
_entity_poly.pdbx_seq_one_letter_code
_entity_poly.pdbx_strand_id
1 'polypeptide(L)'
;MDMTTTEELRSRLRRVGIWMPPLSAVGQTPETAGQAIEKAGFTSVWVGGGNAKPADFAALRGLLAGSERLIVAPGIANIWAWEPGEMRQEAERLEADFPGRFILGLGVSHAPLVTQLGHDYVKPFSKMEKFLDELDHPAQHGGASPRELPPIVLAALGPKMLRLSARYAGAHPYFTTPEHTKKAREILGAAPLLIPEQAISLATDPTAGRAAGRAYAARYLKMPNYTRMLKDYGFTEDDIAGEGSDRLIDAIIPSGSSAVASRVREHLDAGADHVVIQPLTENGTFAFDQLTDLADVVAGLLK
;
A
#
# COMPACT_ATOMS: atom_id res chain seq x y z
N MET A 1 0.44 -9.86 -18.22
CA MET A 1 -0.64 -8.85 -18.21
C MET A 1 -0.48 -7.97 -19.43
N ASP A 2 -1.55 -7.72 -20.15
CA ASP A 2 -1.51 -6.90 -21.37
C ASP A 2 -1.26 -5.43 -20.96
N MET A 3 -0.44 -4.72 -21.74
CA MET A 3 -0.16 -3.27 -21.55
C MET A 3 -1.43 -2.43 -21.55
N THR A 4 -2.44 -2.81 -22.34
CA THR A 4 -3.75 -2.16 -22.41
C THR A 4 -4.46 -2.17 -21.06
N THR A 5 -4.43 -3.28 -20.33
CA THR A 5 -5.06 -3.43 -19.00
C THR A 5 -4.38 -2.56 -17.94
N THR A 6 -3.05 -2.44 -17.98
CA THR A 6 -2.29 -1.61 -17.03
C THR A 6 -2.52 -0.12 -17.28
N GLU A 7 -2.62 0.30 -18.54
CA GLU A 7 -2.90 1.69 -18.95
C GLU A 7 -4.31 2.12 -18.55
N GLU A 8 -5.31 1.25 -18.76
CA GLU A 8 -6.68 1.48 -18.31
C GLU A 8 -6.75 1.62 -16.78
N LEU A 9 -6.08 0.72 -16.05
CA LEU A 9 -6.02 0.79 -14.59
C LEU A 9 -5.34 2.09 -14.12
N ARG A 10 -4.25 2.51 -14.76
CA ARG A 10 -3.56 3.78 -14.50
C ARG A 10 -4.50 4.97 -14.66
N SER A 11 -5.26 5.00 -15.73
CA SER A 11 -6.23 6.07 -15.99
C SER A 11 -7.33 6.13 -14.92
N ARG A 12 -7.83 4.98 -14.47
CA ARG A 12 -8.89 4.89 -13.46
C ARG A 12 -8.41 5.19 -12.04
N LEU A 13 -7.20 4.81 -11.69
CA LEU A 13 -6.58 5.12 -10.39
C LEU A 13 -6.37 6.63 -10.22
N ARG A 14 -6.15 7.39 -11.31
CA ARG A 14 -5.74 8.79 -11.25
C ARG A 14 -4.47 8.97 -10.41
N ARG A 15 -4.35 10.08 -9.66
CA ARG A 15 -3.09 10.44 -8.98
C ARG A 15 -3.06 10.07 -7.51
N VAL A 16 -4.20 10.05 -6.81
CA VAL A 16 -4.24 9.96 -5.35
C VAL A 16 -5.34 9.02 -4.86
N GLY A 17 -5.00 8.18 -3.89
CA GLY A 17 -5.90 7.31 -3.14
C GLY A 17 -5.64 7.35 -1.65
N ILE A 18 -6.29 6.48 -0.89
CA ILE A 18 -6.16 6.36 0.56
C ILE A 18 -5.49 5.03 0.90
N TRP A 19 -4.55 5.05 1.82
CA TRP A 19 -4.12 3.87 2.56
C TRP A 19 -4.67 3.93 3.98
N MET A 20 -5.25 2.85 4.47
CA MET A 20 -5.81 2.77 5.82
C MET A 20 -5.47 1.44 6.50
N PRO A 21 -5.38 1.40 7.84
CA PRO A 21 -5.25 0.15 8.58
C PRO A 21 -6.53 -0.70 8.45
N PRO A 22 -6.55 -1.93 8.99
CA PRO A 22 -7.75 -2.74 9.02
C PRO A 22 -8.94 -1.98 9.60
N LEU A 23 -10.12 -2.15 9.03
CA LEU A 23 -11.35 -1.42 9.41
C LEU A 23 -11.72 -1.55 10.89
N SER A 24 -11.36 -2.67 11.51
CA SER A 24 -11.51 -2.87 12.97
C SER A 24 -10.77 -1.82 13.80
N ALA A 25 -9.73 -1.19 13.26
CA ALA A 25 -8.96 -0.14 13.91
C ALA A 25 -9.54 1.27 13.65
N VAL A 26 -10.50 1.41 12.73
CA VAL A 26 -11.03 2.71 12.27
C VAL A 26 -12.43 2.99 12.83
N GLY A 27 -13.12 1.98 13.35
CA GLY A 27 -14.46 2.13 13.93
C GLY A 27 -15.58 2.41 12.91
N GLN A 28 -15.37 2.05 11.65
CA GLN A 28 -16.33 2.20 10.55
C GLN A 28 -16.76 0.83 10.02
N THR A 29 -17.99 0.71 9.49
CA THR A 29 -18.31 -0.44 8.65
C THR A 29 -17.62 -0.32 7.29
N PRO A 30 -17.32 -1.44 6.62
CA PRO A 30 -16.68 -1.39 5.31
C PRO A 30 -17.46 -0.56 4.29
N GLU A 31 -18.79 -0.72 4.25
CA GLU A 31 -19.67 -0.01 3.31
C GLU A 31 -19.65 1.50 3.57
N THR A 32 -19.75 1.90 4.84
CA THR A 32 -19.72 3.33 5.23
C THR A 32 -18.36 3.95 4.90
N ALA A 33 -17.27 3.21 5.12
CA ALA A 33 -15.93 3.68 4.80
C ALA A 33 -15.74 3.85 3.29
N GLY A 34 -16.17 2.88 2.48
CA GLY A 34 -16.11 2.97 1.01
C GLY A 34 -16.87 4.17 0.47
N GLN A 35 -18.09 4.38 0.95
CA GLN A 35 -18.92 5.53 0.58
C GLN A 35 -18.27 6.88 0.96
N ALA A 36 -17.70 6.98 2.17
CA ALA A 36 -17.07 8.21 2.63
C ALA A 36 -15.81 8.55 1.83
N ILE A 37 -14.96 7.55 1.52
CA ILE A 37 -13.74 7.73 0.73
C ILE A 37 -14.09 8.17 -0.70
N GLU A 38 -15.05 7.51 -1.33
CA GLU A 38 -15.50 7.88 -2.68
C GLU A 38 -16.14 9.27 -2.71
N LYS A 39 -16.97 9.61 -1.72
CA LYS A 39 -17.59 10.94 -1.58
C LYS A 39 -16.56 12.04 -1.38
N ALA A 40 -15.46 11.77 -0.69
CA ALA A 40 -14.32 12.70 -0.56
C ALA A 40 -13.55 12.89 -1.87
N GLY A 41 -13.82 12.10 -2.93
CA GLY A 41 -13.22 12.24 -4.25
C GLY A 41 -12.02 11.35 -4.53
N PHE A 42 -11.64 10.48 -3.59
CA PHE A 42 -10.56 9.51 -3.81
C PHE A 42 -11.01 8.37 -4.71
N THR A 43 -10.08 7.85 -5.51
CA THR A 43 -10.36 6.83 -6.53
C THR A 43 -9.97 5.42 -6.09
N SER A 44 -9.15 5.30 -5.06
CA SER A 44 -8.74 4.01 -4.51
C SER A 44 -8.61 4.01 -3.00
N VAL A 45 -8.74 2.81 -2.42
CA VAL A 45 -8.39 2.54 -1.03
C VAL A 45 -7.56 1.26 -0.93
N TRP A 46 -6.46 1.35 -0.19
CA TRP A 46 -5.56 0.26 0.12
C TRP A 46 -5.66 -0.04 1.60
N VAL A 47 -5.99 -1.28 1.94
CA VAL A 47 -6.28 -1.68 3.33
C VAL A 47 -5.16 -2.54 3.88
N GLY A 48 -4.48 -2.08 4.92
CA GLY A 48 -3.49 -2.84 5.65
C GLY A 48 -4.13 -4.04 6.37
N GLY A 49 -3.32 -5.03 6.73
CA GLY A 49 -3.78 -6.24 7.40
C GLY A 49 -3.32 -7.49 6.64
N GLY A 50 -4.25 -8.27 6.10
CA GLY A 50 -3.96 -9.43 5.27
C GLY A 50 -3.58 -10.70 6.03
N ASN A 51 -3.74 -10.71 7.37
CA ASN A 51 -3.42 -11.84 8.25
C ASN A 51 -4.67 -12.56 8.80
N ALA A 52 -5.85 -11.96 8.68
CA ALA A 52 -7.09 -12.44 9.28
C ALA A 52 -8.09 -12.94 8.23
N LYS A 53 -7.76 -14.02 7.54
CA LYS A 53 -8.71 -14.65 6.60
C LYS A 53 -9.87 -15.35 7.34
N PRO A 54 -11.09 -15.36 6.79
CA PRO A 54 -11.52 -14.67 5.57
C PRO A 54 -11.97 -13.20 5.80
N ALA A 55 -11.85 -12.70 7.04
CA ALA A 55 -12.40 -11.39 7.45
C ALA A 55 -11.81 -10.22 6.65
N ASP A 56 -10.52 -10.30 6.26
CA ASP A 56 -9.88 -9.27 5.46
C ASP A 56 -10.56 -9.11 4.09
N PHE A 57 -10.84 -10.20 3.39
CA PHE A 57 -11.53 -10.16 2.09
C PHE A 57 -13.00 -9.77 2.21
N ALA A 58 -13.68 -10.13 3.32
CA ALA A 58 -15.03 -9.66 3.61
C ALA A 58 -15.05 -8.14 3.79
N ALA A 59 -14.06 -7.55 4.45
CA ALA A 59 -13.92 -6.11 4.59
C ALA A 59 -13.69 -5.40 3.23
N LEU A 60 -12.82 -5.96 2.37
CA LEU A 60 -12.61 -5.43 1.01
C LEU A 60 -13.90 -5.50 0.17
N ARG A 61 -14.65 -6.59 0.27
CA ARG A 61 -15.97 -6.73 -0.37
C ARG A 61 -16.95 -5.65 0.08
N GLY A 62 -17.02 -5.37 1.38
CA GLY A 62 -17.89 -4.32 1.92
C GLY A 62 -17.51 -2.93 1.42
N LEU A 63 -16.22 -2.59 1.32
CA LEU A 63 -15.75 -1.33 0.71
C LEU A 63 -16.20 -1.20 -0.75
N LEU A 64 -16.07 -2.28 -1.53
CA LEU A 64 -16.53 -2.34 -2.92
C LEU A 64 -18.05 -2.19 -3.03
N ALA A 65 -18.81 -2.85 -2.16
CA ALA A 65 -20.28 -2.78 -2.13
C ALA A 65 -20.80 -1.41 -1.69
N GLY A 66 -20.07 -0.71 -0.81
CA GLY A 66 -20.41 0.64 -0.35
C GLY A 66 -20.05 1.77 -1.31
N SER A 67 -19.45 1.47 -2.45
CA SER A 67 -19.00 2.45 -3.44
C SER A 67 -19.36 2.02 -4.87
N GLU A 68 -19.36 2.96 -5.81
CA GLU A 68 -19.70 2.70 -7.22
C GLU A 68 -18.46 2.55 -8.10
N ARG A 69 -17.41 3.32 -7.84
CA ARG A 69 -16.23 3.45 -8.71
C ARG A 69 -14.90 3.19 -8.00
N LEU A 70 -14.92 3.16 -6.66
CA LEU A 70 -13.70 3.01 -5.85
C LEU A 70 -12.97 1.71 -6.22
N ILE A 71 -11.68 1.80 -6.46
CA ILE A 71 -10.79 0.66 -6.63
C ILE A 71 -10.26 0.27 -5.25
N VAL A 72 -10.38 -1.00 -4.90
CA VAL A 72 -10.02 -1.50 -3.57
C VAL A 72 -8.88 -2.50 -3.69
N ALA A 73 -7.91 -2.40 -2.79
CA ALA A 73 -6.78 -3.31 -2.72
C ALA A 73 -6.40 -3.66 -1.28
N PRO A 74 -5.96 -4.88 -0.96
CA PRO A 74 -5.19 -5.11 0.24
C PRO A 74 -3.82 -4.42 0.13
N GLY A 75 -3.40 -3.72 1.15
CA GLY A 75 -2.09 -3.08 1.26
C GLY A 75 -1.28 -3.61 2.43
N ILE A 76 -0.99 -4.89 2.48
CA ILE A 76 -1.01 -5.99 1.52
C ILE A 76 -1.61 -7.27 2.12
N ALA A 77 -2.10 -8.20 1.30
CA ALA A 77 -2.38 -9.55 1.73
C ALA A 77 -1.06 -10.32 1.95
N ASN A 78 -0.94 -10.91 3.14
CA ASN A 78 0.29 -11.60 3.56
C ASN A 78 0.32 -13.02 3.01
N ILE A 79 1.27 -13.32 2.11
CA ILE A 79 1.42 -14.65 1.49
C ILE A 79 1.79 -15.79 2.47
N TRP A 80 2.11 -15.48 3.74
CA TRP A 80 2.33 -16.48 4.77
C TRP A 80 1.02 -16.90 5.47
N ALA A 81 0.00 -16.05 5.40
CA ALA A 81 -1.31 -16.34 5.99
C ALA A 81 -2.23 -17.13 5.05
N TRP A 82 -1.89 -17.25 3.78
CA TRP A 82 -2.76 -17.78 2.73
C TRP A 82 -2.11 -18.91 1.95
N GLU A 83 -2.90 -19.92 1.59
CA GLU A 83 -2.52 -20.84 0.51
C GLU A 83 -2.80 -20.17 -0.85
N PRO A 84 -1.94 -20.36 -1.89
CA PRO A 84 -2.12 -19.73 -3.19
C PRO A 84 -3.49 -19.99 -3.83
N GLY A 85 -3.99 -21.22 -3.73
CA GLY A 85 -5.31 -21.61 -4.27
C GLY A 85 -6.48 -20.91 -3.56
N GLU A 86 -6.42 -20.73 -2.23
CA GLU A 86 -7.42 -19.98 -1.48
C GLU A 86 -7.41 -18.50 -1.85
N MET A 87 -6.22 -17.91 -1.92
CA MET A 87 -6.03 -16.49 -2.32
C MET A 87 -6.60 -16.26 -3.72
N ARG A 88 -6.30 -17.16 -4.65
CA ARG A 88 -6.82 -17.10 -6.02
C ARG A 88 -8.33 -17.13 -6.05
N GLN A 89 -8.98 -18.07 -5.35
CA GLN A 89 -10.42 -18.17 -5.30
C GLN A 89 -11.10 -16.91 -4.78
N GLU A 90 -10.57 -16.30 -3.71
CA GLU A 90 -11.12 -15.06 -3.18
C GLU A 90 -10.91 -13.87 -4.14
N ALA A 91 -9.75 -13.78 -4.79
CA ALA A 91 -9.47 -12.76 -5.78
C ALA A 91 -10.38 -12.87 -7.01
N GLU A 92 -10.57 -14.08 -7.54
CA GLU A 92 -11.48 -14.36 -8.65
C GLU A 92 -12.96 -14.06 -8.31
N ARG A 93 -13.38 -14.30 -7.06
CA ARG A 93 -14.74 -13.95 -6.60
C ARG A 93 -14.95 -12.44 -6.55
N LEU A 94 -13.96 -11.70 -6.00
CA LEU A 94 -14.04 -10.23 -5.95
C LEU A 94 -14.04 -9.61 -7.34
N GLU A 95 -13.20 -10.11 -8.25
CA GLU A 95 -13.16 -9.63 -9.62
C GLU A 95 -14.46 -9.93 -10.38
N ALA A 96 -15.06 -11.10 -10.16
CA ALA A 96 -16.33 -11.47 -10.78
C ALA A 96 -17.51 -10.62 -10.27
N ASP A 97 -17.53 -10.27 -8.98
CA ASP A 97 -18.62 -9.50 -8.38
C ASP A 97 -18.45 -8.00 -8.59
N PHE A 98 -17.20 -7.52 -8.76
CA PHE A 98 -16.84 -6.09 -8.91
C PHE A 98 -15.81 -5.89 -10.05
N PRO A 99 -16.17 -6.15 -11.30
CA PRO A 99 -15.21 -6.20 -12.41
C PRO A 99 -14.35 -4.93 -12.53
N GLY A 100 -13.03 -5.13 -12.58
CA GLY A 100 -12.02 -4.08 -12.73
C GLY A 100 -11.90 -3.13 -11.52
N ARG A 101 -12.54 -3.41 -10.39
CA ARG A 101 -12.50 -2.57 -9.18
C ARG A 101 -11.65 -3.17 -8.06
N PHE A 102 -11.04 -4.31 -8.30
CA PHE A 102 -10.18 -4.97 -7.33
C PHE A 102 -8.74 -5.09 -7.84
N ILE A 103 -7.77 -4.82 -6.99
CA ILE A 103 -6.34 -5.08 -7.21
C ILE A 103 -5.89 -6.06 -6.13
N LEU A 104 -5.20 -7.12 -6.51
CA LEU A 104 -4.61 -8.05 -5.55
C LEU A 104 -3.21 -7.57 -5.12
N GLY A 105 -3.17 -6.84 -4.02
CA GLY A 105 -1.90 -6.40 -3.40
C GLY A 105 -1.30 -7.51 -2.54
N LEU A 106 -0.11 -8.01 -2.89
CA LEU A 106 0.58 -9.11 -2.21
C LEU A 106 1.88 -8.67 -1.57
N GLY A 107 2.22 -9.25 -0.41
CA GLY A 107 3.47 -8.97 0.25
C GLY A 107 3.96 -10.10 1.16
N VAL A 108 5.26 -10.04 1.47
CA VAL A 108 5.94 -11.03 2.33
C VAL A 108 5.85 -10.69 3.82
N SER A 109 5.19 -9.59 4.17
CA SER A 109 5.06 -9.14 5.55
C SER A 109 6.42 -8.94 6.26
N HIS A 110 6.47 -9.09 7.57
CA HIS A 110 7.64 -8.86 8.42
C HIS A 110 7.83 -10.02 9.39
N ALA A 111 9.07 -10.32 9.74
CA ALA A 111 9.42 -11.46 10.58
C ALA A 111 8.56 -11.57 11.86
N PRO A 112 8.35 -10.52 12.67
CA PRO A 112 7.53 -10.63 13.88
C PRO A 112 6.08 -11.09 13.61
N LEU A 113 5.45 -10.57 12.55
CA LEU A 113 4.07 -10.92 12.20
C LEU A 113 3.98 -12.36 11.64
N VAL A 114 4.97 -12.77 10.85
CA VAL A 114 5.03 -14.13 10.29
C VAL A 114 5.28 -15.16 11.39
N THR A 115 6.14 -14.84 12.36
CA THR A 115 6.36 -15.71 13.55
C THR A 115 5.09 -15.86 14.39
N GLN A 116 4.27 -14.80 14.53
CA GLN A 116 2.97 -14.89 15.21
C GLN A 116 1.98 -15.82 14.49
N LEU A 117 2.14 -16.00 13.18
CA LEU A 117 1.37 -16.98 12.39
C LEU A 117 1.92 -18.41 12.50
N GLY A 118 2.99 -18.63 13.26
CA GLY A 118 3.63 -19.94 13.42
C GLY A 118 4.59 -20.33 12.30
N HIS A 119 5.03 -19.38 11.49
CA HIS A 119 5.96 -19.62 10.38
C HIS A 119 7.36 -19.06 10.66
N ASP A 120 8.38 -19.68 10.09
CA ASP A 120 9.73 -19.15 10.02
C ASP A 120 9.86 -18.16 8.85
N TYR A 121 10.28 -16.92 9.13
CA TYR A 121 10.51 -15.90 8.11
C TYR A 121 11.82 -16.13 7.36
N VAL A 122 11.86 -17.14 6.50
CA VAL A 122 13.05 -17.52 5.75
C VAL A 122 12.85 -17.34 4.25
N LYS A 123 13.88 -16.82 3.55
CA LYS A 123 13.89 -16.64 2.10
C LYS A 123 12.58 -15.99 1.54
N PRO A 124 12.14 -14.81 2.05
CA PRO A 124 10.85 -14.22 1.70
C PRO A 124 10.71 -13.95 0.21
N PHE A 125 11.79 -13.61 -0.49
CA PHE A 125 11.79 -13.45 -1.95
C PHE A 125 11.43 -14.75 -2.68
N SER A 126 12.11 -15.85 -2.37
CA SER A 126 11.81 -17.16 -2.98
C SER A 126 10.42 -17.67 -2.60
N LYS A 127 9.92 -17.35 -1.39
CA LYS A 127 8.53 -17.65 -1.02
C LYS A 127 7.56 -16.90 -1.90
N MET A 128 7.81 -15.62 -2.22
CA MET A 128 6.97 -14.84 -3.12
C MET A 128 7.00 -15.42 -4.55
N GLU A 129 8.19 -15.74 -5.08
CA GLU A 129 8.30 -16.34 -6.42
C GLU A 129 7.49 -17.64 -6.52
N LYS A 130 7.62 -18.53 -5.52
CA LYS A 130 6.87 -19.80 -5.48
C LYS A 130 5.36 -19.55 -5.36
N PHE A 131 4.94 -18.63 -4.50
CA PHE A 131 3.52 -18.30 -4.31
C PHE A 131 2.88 -17.77 -5.61
N LEU A 132 3.58 -16.90 -6.33
CA LEU A 132 3.14 -16.36 -7.60
C LEU A 132 3.08 -17.42 -8.70
N ASP A 133 4.07 -18.33 -8.75
CA ASP A 133 4.06 -19.45 -9.71
C ASP A 133 2.84 -20.35 -9.51
N GLU A 134 2.54 -20.71 -8.26
CA GLU A 134 1.34 -21.49 -7.92
C GLU A 134 0.04 -20.72 -8.21
N LEU A 135 0.03 -19.42 -8.03
CA LEU A 135 -1.10 -18.55 -8.33
C LEU A 135 -1.35 -18.46 -9.84
N ASP A 136 -0.28 -18.31 -10.64
CA ASP A 136 -0.35 -18.17 -12.11
C ASP A 136 -0.66 -19.50 -12.82
N HIS A 137 -0.23 -20.63 -12.24
CA HIS A 137 -0.34 -21.96 -12.84
C HIS A 137 -1.14 -22.97 -12.00
N PRO A 138 -2.40 -22.68 -11.64
CA PRO A 138 -3.18 -23.52 -10.72
C PRO A 138 -3.36 -24.95 -11.23
N ALA A 139 -3.48 -25.17 -12.53
CA ALA A 139 -3.64 -26.51 -13.10
C ALA A 139 -2.41 -27.42 -12.88
N GLN A 140 -1.20 -26.84 -12.82
CA GLN A 140 0.04 -27.57 -12.52
C GLN A 140 0.13 -28.00 -11.05
N HIS A 141 -0.64 -27.32 -10.18
CA HIS A 141 -0.67 -27.55 -8.73
C HIS A 141 -1.99 -28.16 -8.25
N GLY A 142 -2.75 -28.82 -9.15
CA GLY A 142 -3.99 -29.54 -8.82
C GLY A 142 -5.24 -28.65 -8.68
N GLY A 143 -5.16 -27.39 -9.07
CA GLY A 143 -6.30 -26.46 -9.07
C GLY A 143 -7.18 -26.56 -10.30
N ALA A 144 -8.38 -25.95 -10.23
CA ALA A 144 -9.29 -25.85 -11.38
C ALA A 144 -8.75 -24.90 -12.46
N SER A 145 -9.30 -25.01 -13.68
CA SER A 145 -8.95 -24.11 -14.79
C SER A 145 -9.31 -22.66 -14.44
N PRO A 146 -8.41 -21.70 -14.62
CA PRO A 146 -8.56 -20.36 -14.03
C PRO A 146 -9.60 -19.49 -14.72
N ARG A 147 -10.36 -18.75 -13.92
CA ARG A 147 -10.90 -17.45 -14.33
C ARG A 147 -9.76 -16.44 -14.40
N GLU A 148 -10.03 -15.30 -15.00
CA GLU A 148 -9.06 -14.20 -15.05
C GLU A 148 -8.80 -13.63 -13.64
N LEU A 149 -7.52 -13.46 -13.30
CA LEU A 149 -7.12 -12.83 -12.04
C LEU A 149 -7.20 -11.30 -12.17
N PRO A 150 -7.56 -10.60 -11.08
CA PRO A 150 -7.39 -9.15 -11.03
C PRO A 150 -5.92 -8.77 -11.18
N PRO A 151 -5.62 -7.49 -11.49
CA PRO A 151 -4.26 -6.97 -11.51
C PRO A 151 -3.53 -7.26 -10.18
N ILE A 152 -2.30 -7.78 -10.27
CA ILE A 152 -1.47 -8.09 -9.10
C ILE A 152 -0.42 -6.99 -8.92
N VAL A 153 -0.35 -6.41 -7.71
CA VAL A 153 0.66 -5.43 -7.30
C VAL A 153 1.43 -5.97 -6.11
N LEU A 154 2.77 -5.89 -6.14
CA LEU A 154 3.61 -6.45 -5.08
C LEU A 154 4.13 -5.36 -4.15
N ALA A 155 4.11 -5.60 -2.83
CA ALA A 155 4.87 -4.80 -1.88
C ALA A 155 6.36 -4.97 -2.15
N ALA A 156 7.06 -3.89 -2.47
CA ALA A 156 8.43 -3.94 -2.92
C ALA A 156 9.25 -2.74 -2.44
N LEU A 157 10.30 -2.99 -1.66
CA LEU A 157 11.28 -1.98 -1.24
C LEU A 157 12.60 -2.15 -1.98
N GLY A 158 13.13 -3.36 -2.00
CA GLY A 158 14.45 -3.63 -2.57
C GLY A 158 14.40 -4.01 -4.05
N PRO A 159 15.57 -3.89 -4.73
CA PRO A 159 15.65 -4.03 -6.20
C PRO A 159 15.22 -5.40 -6.73
N LYS A 160 15.37 -6.49 -5.95
CA LYS A 160 14.93 -7.82 -6.39
C LYS A 160 13.41 -7.90 -6.49
N MET A 161 12.70 -7.41 -5.46
CA MET A 161 11.24 -7.42 -5.43
C MET A 161 10.67 -6.43 -6.45
N LEU A 162 11.29 -5.25 -6.64
CA LEU A 162 10.91 -4.29 -7.68
C LEU A 162 11.02 -4.91 -9.09
N ARG A 163 12.10 -5.65 -9.38
CA ARG A 163 12.22 -6.38 -10.66
C ARG A 163 11.17 -7.48 -10.82
N LEU A 164 10.83 -8.17 -9.74
CA LEU A 164 9.74 -9.16 -9.77
C LEU A 164 8.39 -8.49 -10.04
N SER A 165 8.13 -7.34 -9.38
CA SER A 165 6.92 -6.55 -9.58
C SER A 165 6.71 -6.09 -11.03
N ALA A 166 7.80 -5.89 -11.77
CA ALA A 166 7.76 -5.53 -13.19
C ALA A 166 7.13 -6.60 -14.11
N ARG A 167 7.00 -7.83 -13.63
CA ARG A 167 6.32 -8.94 -14.35
C ARG A 167 4.80 -8.94 -14.12
N TYR A 168 4.31 -8.12 -13.22
CA TYR A 168 2.90 -7.98 -12.81
C TYR A 168 2.41 -6.55 -13.05
N ALA A 169 1.27 -6.19 -12.47
CA ALA A 169 0.69 -4.86 -12.67
C ALA A 169 1.55 -3.73 -12.07
N GLY A 170 2.37 -4.01 -11.04
CA GLY A 170 3.22 -2.99 -10.48
C GLY A 170 3.73 -3.24 -9.06
N ALA A 171 4.26 -2.18 -8.45
CA ALA A 171 4.86 -2.17 -7.12
C ALA A 171 4.16 -1.18 -6.18
N HIS A 172 4.02 -1.58 -4.91
CA HIS A 172 3.52 -0.78 -3.80
C HIS A 172 4.61 -0.64 -2.71
N PRO A 173 5.52 0.34 -2.84
CA PRO A 173 6.46 0.69 -1.78
C PRO A 173 5.74 1.30 -0.59
N TYR A 174 6.24 1.03 0.61
CA TYR A 174 5.65 1.50 1.86
C TYR A 174 6.72 2.12 2.76
N PHE A 175 6.38 3.22 3.45
CA PHE A 175 7.29 3.93 4.35
C PHE A 175 8.55 4.41 3.63
N THR A 176 8.40 5.11 2.51
CA THR A 176 9.49 5.51 1.61
C THR A 176 9.51 7.00 1.32
N THR A 177 10.62 7.49 0.78
CA THR A 177 10.81 8.88 0.34
C THR A 177 10.64 9.02 -1.18
N PRO A 178 10.51 10.25 -1.74
CA PRO A 178 10.52 10.49 -3.18
C PRO A 178 11.79 9.99 -3.89
N GLU A 179 12.95 10.02 -3.22
CA GLU A 179 14.20 9.48 -3.76
C GLU A 179 14.10 7.96 -3.97
N HIS A 180 13.46 7.24 -3.03
CA HIS A 180 13.16 5.82 -3.23
C HIS A 180 12.24 5.62 -4.43
N THR A 181 11.19 6.43 -4.57
CA THR A 181 10.26 6.36 -5.70
C THR A 181 10.98 6.54 -7.03
N LYS A 182 11.88 7.52 -7.15
CA LYS A 182 12.72 7.72 -8.34
C LYS A 182 13.54 6.46 -8.67
N LYS A 183 14.22 5.91 -7.67
CA LYS A 183 15.02 4.69 -7.86
C LYS A 183 14.16 3.46 -8.19
N ALA A 184 13.00 3.36 -7.55
CA ALA A 184 12.05 2.29 -7.84
C ALA A 184 11.55 2.37 -9.30
N ARG A 185 11.25 3.57 -9.82
CA ARG A 185 10.86 3.78 -11.21
C ARG A 185 11.96 3.37 -12.19
N GLU A 186 13.22 3.71 -11.91
CA GLU A 186 14.36 3.28 -12.74
C GLU A 186 14.47 1.75 -12.85
N ILE A 187 14.19 1.03 -11.74
CA ILE A 187 14.27 -0.43 -11.68
C ILE A 187 13.04 -1.09 -12.31
N LEU A 188 11.86 -0.54 -12.05
CA LEU A 188 10.57 -1.08 -12.47
C LEU A 188 10.34 -0.90 -13.98
N GLY A 189 10.89 0.17 -14.57
CA GLY A 189 10.60 0.59 -15.95
C GLY A 189 9.30 1.41 -16.04
N ALA A 190 8.89 1.80 -17.24
CA ALA A 190 7.76 2.72 -17.44
C ALA A 190 6.38 2.05 -17.44
N ALA A 191 6.28 0.79 -17.87
CA ALA A 191 4.99 0.13 -18.08
C ALA A 191 4.26 -0.26 -16.78
N PRO A 192 4.91 -0.89 -15.77
CA PRO A 192 4.23 -1.27 -14.54
C PRO A 192 3.89 -0.06 -13.66
N LEU A 193 2.83 -0.19 -12.88
CA LEU A 193 2.40 0.84 -11.93
C LEU A 193 3.38 0.96 -10.75
N LEU A 194 3.64 2.19 -10.33
CA LEU A 194 4.38 2.51 -9.11
C LEU A 194 3.47 3.29 -8.17
N ILE A 195 3.09 2.65 -7.06
CA ILE A 195 2.06 3.13 -6.14
C ILE A 195 2.64 3.22 -4.71
N PRO A 196 3.46 4.24 -4.39
CA PRO A 196 3.98 4.40 -3.03
C PRO A 196 2.87 4.79 -2.04
N GLU A 197 2.99 4.29 -0.81
CA GLU A 197 2.27 4.82 0.35
C GLU A 197 3.00 6.03 0.90
N GLN A 198 2.23 7.03 1.38
CA GLN A 198 2.73 8.23 2.04
C GLN A 198 1.92 8.54 3.29
N ALA A 199 2.49 8.26 4.47
CA ALA A 199 1.93 8.73 5.74
C ALA A 199 2.14 10.26 5.88
N ILE A 200 1.11 10.96 6.39
CA ILE A 200 1.12 12.40 6.55
C ILE A 200 0.46 12.84 7.86
N SER A 201 0.78 14.05 8.31
CA SER A 201 0.04 14.74 9.36
C SER A 201 -0.52 16.06 8.83
N LEU A 202 -1.79 16.36 9.10
CA LEU A 202 -2.39 17.67 8.80
C LEU A 202 -2.14 18.71 9.90
N ALA A 203 -1.44 18.35 10.99
CA ALA A 203 -1.10 19.29 12.06
C ALA A 203 -0.31 20.49 11.51
N THR A 204 -0.75 21.68 11.87
CA THR A 204 -0.08 22.95 11.48
C THR A 204 1.10 23.29 12.38
N ASP A 205 1.10 22.80 13.62
CA ASP A 205 2.26 22.89 14.51
C ASP A 205 3.29 21.80 14.18
N PRO A 206 4.53 22.16 13.79
CA PRO A 206 5.57 21.20 13.45
C PRO A 206 5.92 20.23 14.59
N THR A 207 5.80 20.67 15.84
CA THR A 207 6.06 19.80 17.02
C THR A 207 5.03 18.71 17.12
N ALA A 208 3.75 19.05 17.00
CA ALA A 208 2.65 18.09 17.00
C ALA A 208 2.74 17.14 15.79
N GLY A 209 3.06 17.65 14.61
CA GLY A 209 3.26 16.84 13.41
C GLY A 209 4.39 15.83 13.55
N ARG A 210 5.54 16.23 14.09
CA ARG A 210 6.66 15.32 14.38
C ARG A 210 6.32 14.30 15.46
N ALA A 211 5.56 14.69 16.50
CA ALA A 211 5.10 13.75 17.53
C ALA A 211 4.23 12.63 16.92
N ALA A 212 3.25 12.98 16.08
CA ALA A 212 2.44 12.01 15.33
C ALA A 212 3.31 11.11 14.43
N GLY A 213 4.27 11.71 13.73
CA GLY A 213 5.22 11.01 12.88
C GLY A 213 6.08 10.01 13.65
N ARG A 214 6.61 10.37 14.82
CA ARG A 214 7.40 9.48 15.68
C ARG A 214 6.55 8.31 16.22
N ALA A 215 5.35 8.59 16.69
CA ALA A 215 4.43 7.56 17.17
C ALA A 215 4.14 6.51 16.09
N TYR A 216 3.94 6.95 14.86
CA TYR A 216 3.76 6.09 13.70
C TYR A 216 5.05 5.33 13.31
N ALA A 217 6.19 6.04 13.20
CA ALA A 217 7.46 5.49 12.74
C ALA A 217 8.08 4.47 13.71
N ALA A 218 7.79 4.56 15.01
CA ALA A 218 8.43 3.79 16.07
C ALA A 218 8.48 2.28 15.84
N ARG A 219 7.47 1.70 15.20
CA ARG A 219 7.45 0.27 14.86
C ARG A 219 8.31 -0.05 13.63
N TYR A 220 8.36 0.84 12.64
CA TYR A 220 9.09 0.62 11.38
C TYR A 220 10.59 0.79 11.57
N LEU A 221 11.02 1.71 12.44
CA LEU A 221 12.42 1.92 12.81
C LEU A 221 13.06 0.73 13.55
N LYS A 222 12.24 -0.24 13.99
CA LYS A 222 12.69 -1.51 14.57
C LYS A 222 12.79 -2.65 13.53
N MET A 223 12.40 -2.40 12.29
CA MET A 223 12.34 -3.44 11.25
C MET A 223 13.54 -3.34 10.29
N PRO A 224 14.40 -4.38 10.21
CA PRO A 224 15.66 -4.34 9.45
C PRO A 224 15.52 -3.99 7.96
N ASN A 225 14.40 -4.32 7.33
CA ASN A 225 14.16 -4.00 5.93
C ASN A 225 14.01 -2.47 5.72
N TYR A 226 13.31 -1.77 6.63
CA TYR A 226 13.15 -0.32 6.54
C TYR A 226 14.42 0.41 6.97
N THR A 227 15.06 0.02 8.07
CA THR A 227 16.28 0.69 8.52
C THR A 227 17.41 0.54 7.51
N ARG A 228 17.52 -0.61 6.84
CA ARG A 228 18.48 -0.80 5.74
C ARG A 228 18.15 0.15 4.58
N MET A 229 16.90 0.18 4.14
CA MET A 229 16.45 1.06 3.06
C MET A 229 16.75 2.53 3.41
N LEU A 230 16.44 2.99 4.63
CA LEU A 230 16.72 4.36 5.06
C LEU A 230 18.22 4.69 4.98
N LYS A 231 19.11 3.77 5.40
CA LYS A 231 20.57 3.92 5.29
C LYS A 231 21.01 4.01 3.83
N ASP A 232 20.44 3.22 2.94
CA ASP A 232 20.71 3.26 1.49
C ASP A 232 20.34 4.64 0.88
N TYR A 233 19.44 5.40 1.54
CA TYR A 233 19.05 6.76 1.17
C TYR A 233 19.69 7.87 2.05
N GLY A 234 20.77 7.54 2.76
CA GLY A 234 21.65 8.51 3.42
C GLY A 234 21.21 8.92 4.84
N PHE A 235 20.31 8.15 5.48
CA PHE A 235 20.04 8.31 6.91
C PHE A 235 21.08 7.55 7.74
N THR A 236 21.60 8.21 8.76
CA THR A 236 22.62 7.65 9.65
C THR A 236 22.00 6.76 10.74
N GLU A 237 22.85 6.06 11.49
CA GLU A 237 22.40 5.32 12.70
C GLU A 237 21.74 6.28 13.71
N ASP A 238 22.31 7.50 13.87
CA ASP A 238 21.77 8.51 14.78
C ASP A 238 20.41 9.05 14.30
N ASP A 239 20.18 9.13 12.99
CA ASP A 239 18.87 9.51 12.45
C ASP A 239 17.80 8.44 12.75
N ILE A 240 18.20 7.16 12.78
CA ILE A 240 17.30 6.01 12.95
C ILE A 240 17.09 5.65 14.42
N ALA A 241 18.04 6.02 15.30
CA ALA A 241 18.03 5.65 16.70
C ALA A 241 16.80 6.21 17.46
N GLY A 242 16.35 5.45 18.47
CA GLY A 242 15.25 5.86 19.34
C GLY A 242 13.93 6.06 18.59
N GLU A 243 13.41 7.27 18.58
CA GLU A 243 12.15 7.65 17.94
C GLU A 243 12.37 8.29 16.54
N GLY A 244 13.60 8.34 16.08
CA GLY A 244 14.00 9.01 14.84
C GLY A 244 14.31 10.50 15.00
N SER A 245 15.34 10.98 14.27
CA SER A 245 15.68 12.41 14.23
C SER A 245 14.59 13.24 13.58
N ASP A 246 14.54 14.54 13.84
CA ASP A 246 13.64 15.47 13.14
C ASP A 246 13.82 15.40 11.63
N ARG A 247 15.06 15.31 11.16
CA ARG A 247 15.41 15.15 9.75
C ARG A 247 14.77 13.93 9.13
N LEU A 248 14.82 12.79 9.82
CA LEU A 248 14.21 11.54 9.34
C LEU A 248 12.70 11.64 9.32
N ILE A 249 12.09 12.11 10.41
CA ILE A 249 10.63 12.21 10.51
C ILE A 249 10.08 13.16 9.45
N ASP A 250 10.64 14.35 9.27
CA ASP A 250 10.22 15.32 8.26
C ASP A 250 10.37 14.78 6.82
N ALA A 251 11.41 13.95 6.60
CA ALA A 251 11.64 13.33 5.30
C ALA A 251 10.59 12.26 4.95
N ILE A 252 10.10 11.49 5.94
CA ILE A 252 9.18 10.38 5.70
C ILE A 252 7.71 10.82 5.90
N ILE A 253 7.44 11.70 6.88
CA ILE A 253 6.08 12.07 7.28
C ILE A 253 5.95 13.59 7.23
N PRO A 254 5.55 14.17 6.09
CA PRO A 254 5.34 15.60 5.97
C PRO A 254 4.19 16.06 6.87
N SER A 255 4.30 17.26 7.44
CA SER A 255 3.30 17.85 8.31
C SER A 255 2.81 19.20 7.79
N GLY A 256 1.50 19.44 7.89
CA GLY A 256 0.80 20.62 7.39
C GLY A 256 0.47 20.56 5.90
N SER A 257 -0.63 21.22 5.51
CA SER A 257 -1.25 21.11 4.18
C SER A 257 -0.28 21.38 3.02
N SER A 258 0.56 22.41 3.12
CA SER A 258 1.53 22.75 2.05
C SER A 258 2.59 21.67 1.87
N ALA A 259 3.16 21.16 2.97
CA ALA A 259 4.19 20.12 2.92
C ALA A 259 3.60 18.79 2.41
N VAL A 260 2.38 18.46 2.80
CA VAL A 260 1.65 17.28 2.32
C VAL A 260 1.44 17.36 0.80
N ALA A 261 0.89 18.47 0.31
CA ALA A 261 0.67 18.65 -1.13
C ALA A 261 1.98 18.64 -1.93
N SER A 262 3.06 19.21 -1.39
CA SER A 262 4.40 19.16 -2.01
C SER A 262 4.91 17.73 -2.10
N ARG A 263 4.86 16.97 -1.01
CA ARG A 263 5.35 15.59 -0.95
C ARG A 263 4.63 14.68 -1.94
N VAL A 264 3.32 14.81 -2.09
CA VAL A 264 2.58 14.03 -3.09
C VAL A 264 3.06 14.36 -4.50
N ARG A 265 3.29 15.66 -4.81
CA ARG A 265 3.85 16.05 -6.11
C ARG A 265 5.26 15.51 -6.30
N GLU A 266 6.12 15.59 -5.29
CA GLU A 266 7.48 15.02 -5.33
C GLU A 266 7.49 13.53 -5.68
N HIS A 267 6.57 12.74 -5.12
CA HIS A 267 6.41 11.32 -5.51
C HIS A 267 5.95 11.18 -6.97
N LEU A 268 4.98 11.97 -7.42
CA LEU A 268 4.50 11.96 -8.80
C LEU A 268 5.59 12.37 -9.79
N ASP A 269 6.35 13.42 -9.48
CA ASP A 269 7.47 13.91 -10.30
C ASP A 269 8.64 12.90 -10.30
N ALA A 270 8.81 12.14 -9.22
CA ALA A 270 9.75 11.03 -9.12
C ALA A 270 9.30 9.78 -9.90
N GLY A 271 8.12 9.80 -10.51
CA GLY A 271 7.61 8.75 -11.37
C GLY A 271 6.58 7.81 -10.74
N ALA A 272 5.98 8.16 -9.61
CA ALA A 272 4.80 7.46 -9.12
C ALA A 272 3.62 7.68 -10.09
N ASP A 273 2.84 6.64 -10.36
CA ASP A 273 1.59 6.74 -11.12
C ASP A 273 0.43 7.18 -10.22
N HIS A 274 0.46 6.71 -8.98
CA HIS A 274 -0.58 6.92 -7.99
C HIS A 274 0.06 6.93 -6.59
N VAL A 275 -0.35 7.86 -5.72
CA VAL A 275 0.15 7.95 -4.35
C VAL A 275 -1.00 7.65 -3.40
N VAL A 276 -0.84 6.67 -2.50
CA VAL A 276 -1.86 6.36 -1.50
C VAL A 276 -1.48 6.99 -0.17
N ILE A 277 -2.32 7.91 0.30
CA ILE A 277 -2.04 8.77 1.45
C ILE A 277 -2.64 8.15 2.71
N GLN A 278 -1.86 8.15 3.80
CA GLN A 278 -2.29 7.72 5.12
C GLN A 278 -2.29 8.92 6.08
N PRO A 279 -3.43 9.58 6.33
CA PRO A 279 -3.50 10.65 7.32
C PRO A 279 -3.39 10.08 8.74
N LEU A 280 -2.57 10.73 9.57
CA LEU A 280 -2.29 10.33 10.94
C LEU A 280 -2.95 11.29 11.95
N THR A 281 -3.53 10.72 13.01
CA THR A 281 -3.90 11.45 14.23
C THR A 281 -2.65 11.86 15.02
N GLU A 282 -2.81 12.67 16.04
CA GLU A 282 -1.73 13.05 16.98
C GLU A 282 -1.02 11.84 17.61
N ASN A 283 -1.72 10.72 17.77
CA ASN A 283 -1.16 9.48 18.31
C ASN A 283 -0.56 8.56 17.23
N GLY A 284 -0.41 9.02 16.00
CA GLY A 284 0.13 8.25 14.88
C GLY A 284 -0.78 7.12 14.40
N THR A 285 -2.08 7.16 14.72
CA THR A 285 -3.10 6.26 14.17
C THR A 285 -3.78 6.89 12.96
N PHE A 286 -4.60 6.13 12.24
CA PHE A 286 -5.29 6.64 11.05
C PHE A 286 -6.40 7.65 11.41
N ALA A 287 -6.40 8.80 10.75
CA ALA A 287 -7.35 9.90 10.97
C ALA A 287 -8.47 9.85 9.92
N PHE A 288 -9.48 9.00 10.15
CA PHE A 288 -10.60 8.83 9.22
C PHE A 288 -11.46 10.09 9.06
N ASP A 289 -11.61 10.87 10.11
CA ASP A 289 -12.36 12.12 10.17
C ASP A 289 -11.72 13.26 9.34
N GLN A 290 -10.44 13.15 9.02
CA GLN A 290 -9.68 14.14 8.23
C GLN A 290 -9.74 13.90 6.71
N LEU A 291 -10.50 12.92 6.21
CA LEU A 291 -10.54 12.62 4.77
C LEU A 291 -11.02 13.79 3.91
N THR A 292 -11.96 14.59 4.39
CA THR A 292 -12.46 15.77 3.66
C THR A 292 -11.40 16.86 3.60
N ASP A 293 -10.76 17.17 4.73
CA ASP A 293 -9.68 18.17 4.80
C ASP A 293 -8.50 17.75 3.93
N LEU A 294 -8.17 16.45 3.92
CA LEU A 294 -7.12 15.90 3.06
C LEU A 294 -7.48 16.03 1.59
N ALA A 295 -8.74 15.78 1.21
CA ALA A 295 -9.21 15.95 -0.17
C ALA A 295 -9.05 17.40 -0.64
N ASP A 296 -9.32 18.38 0.20
CA ASP A 296 -9.11 19.80 -0.10
C ASP A 296 -7.61 20.12 -0.30
N VAL A 297 -6.74 19.55 0.54
CA VAL A 297 -5.27 19.73 0.42
C VAL A 297 -4.74 19.21 -0.91
N VAL A 298 -5.28 18.10 -1.42
CA VAL A 298 -4.84 17.46 -2.66
C VAL A 298 -5.79 17.69 -3.84
N ALA A 299 -6.76 18.61 -3.73
CA ALA A 299 -7.82 18.82 -4.72
C ALA A 299 -7.31 19.00 -6.17
N GLY A 300 -6.15 19.66 -6.35
CA GLY A 300 -5.50 19.82 -7.65
C GLY A 300 -4.94 18.52 -8.25
N LEU A 301 -4.82 17.46 -7.46
CA LEU A 301 -4.25 16.16 -7.84
C LEU A 301 -5.32 15.05 -7.94
N LEU A 302 -6.56 15.32 -7.52
CA LEU A 302 -7.69 14.37 -7.60
C LEU A 302 -8.32 14.29 -9.01
N LYS A 303 -7.91 15.18 -9.92
CA LYS A 303 -8.48 15.30 -11.28
C LYS A 303 -7.78 14.41 -12.29
#